data_cd899fa184c007e1ef9a5f1c533ece22
#
_entry.id   cd899fa184c007e1ef9a5f1c533ece22
#
_cell.length_a   1.000
_cell.length_b   1.000
_cell.length_c   1.000
_cell.angle_alpha   90.00
_cell.angle_beta   90.00
_cell.angle_gamma   90.00
#
_symmetry.space_group_name_H-M   'P 1'
#
loop_
_entity.id
_entity.type
_entity.pdbx_description
1 polymer ?
#
loop_
_entity_poly.entity_id
_entity_poly.type
_entity_poly.pdbx_seq_one_letter_code
_entity_poly.pdbx_strand_id
1 'polypeptide(L)'
;MKNGHAVTSDQIDRDKDEPALVDYLRHAQKKSGRGPMELAREFFRLHRGPGKLTWPEYIQYGVYDTNRYSPEDQSQFLTNTLHWPITHVCCDMTWQSTTEDKWLCSHILARSEIRVPQTLAVIDKAERTYPETHKIWTVEHLRDFVTSQDTLPLFGKENRGICSFGAFLVQEANEKAILLKGHGWLEYDTFMDQFVGTTPYLLQRLETNHSFFNRYTDGLATVRVCVLNSKDGVKIPFAILKLPSRDNVADSFWRPGNLACNLDLQSGEILTARSKDKLGTTDHMVHPDTDEPLVGEIVPMWDRVMEMARTCAPIFQSVRYQSMDIAITQNGPVLIEINTGGGFDLPQLASGMGFLTDEVRDFFRTCGYKKL
;
A
#
# COMPACT_ATOMS: atom_id res chain seq x y z
N MET A 1 1.04 11.70 -26.89
CA MET A 1 2.47 11.50 -26.56
C MET A 1 2.49 10.52 -25.39
N LYS A 2 3.01 9.31 -25.59
CA LYS A 2 3.13 8.31 -24.53
C LYS A 2 4.26 8.79 -23.63
N ASN A 3 3.94 9.13 -22.37
CA ASN A 3 4.92 9.46 -21.37
C ASN A 3 5.83 8.24 -21.18
N GLY A 4 7.15 8.43 -21.35
CA GLY A 4 8.16 7.41 -21.18
C GLY A 4 8.40 7.09 -19.70
N HIS A 5 7.37 6.57 -19.03
CA HIS A 5 7.60 5.86 -17.78
C HIS A 5 8.23 4.51 -18.17
N ALA A 6 9.24 4.10 -17.43
CA ALA A 6 9.57 2.68 -17.40
C ALA A 6 8.31 1.98 -16.90
N VAL A 7 7.44 1.62 -17.84
CA VAL A 7 6.28 0.78 -17.56
C VAL A 7 6.90 -0.50 -17.07
N THR A 8 6.90 -0.69 -15.76
CA THR A 8 7.32 -1.97 -15.21
C THR A 8 6.42 -3.01 -15.84
N SER A 9 6.96 -4.16 -16.21
CA SER A 9 6.23 -5.29 -16.81
C SER A 9 4.90 -5.57 -16.06
N ASP A 10 4.84 -5.27 -14.80
CA ASP A 10 3.69 -5.40 -13.90
C ASP A 10 2.47 -4.54 -14.28
N GLN A 11 2.63 -3.40 -14.98
CA GLN A 11 1.50 -2.59 -15.46
C GLN A 11 0.89 -3.17 -16.75
N ILE A 12 1.71 -3.79 -17.58
CA ILE A 12 1.26 -4.39 -18.86
C ILE A 12 0.50 -5.69 -18.60
N ASP A 13 0.84 -6.41 -17.53
CA ASP A 13 0.24 -7.72 -17.22
C ASP A 13 -1.11 -7.60 -16.50
N ARG A 14 -1.41 -6.49 -15.84
CA ARG A 14 -2.71 -6.30 -15.17
C ARG A 14 -3.90 -6.30 -16.15
N ASP A 15 -3.75 -5.69 -17.33
CA ASP A 15 -4.84 -5.52 -18.29
C ASP A 15 -4.98 -6.69 -19.28
N LYS A 16 -3.96 -7.54 -19.39
CA LYS A 16 -3.92 -8.59 -20.44
C LYS A 16 -4.49 -9.93 -20.02
N ASP A 17 -4.66 -10.17 -18.72
CA ASP A 17 -4.93 -11.50 -18.14
C ASP A 17 -6.05 -11.52 -17.11
N GLU A 18 -7.03 -10.58 -17.16
CA GLU A 18 -8.21 -10.70 -16.30
C GLU A 18 -9.00 -11.97 -16.65
N PRO A 19 -9.31 -12.82 -15.66
CA PRO A 19 -10.11 -14.02 -15.90
C PRO A 19 -11.47 -13.66 -16.49
N ALA A 20 -11.95 -14.48 -17.43
CA ALA A 20 -13.30 -14.31 -17.95
C ALA A 20 -14.34 -14.56 -16.85
N LEU A 21 -15.52 -13.96 -16.97
CA LEU A 21 -16.63 -14.18 -16.02
C LEU A 21 -16.92 -15.66 -15.76
N VAL A 22 -16.78 -16.49 -16.79
CA VAL A 22 -16.99 -17.93 -16.69
C VAL A 22 -15.97 -18.60 -15.77
N ASP A 23 -14.75 -18.10 -15.70
CA ASP A 23 -13.70 -18.67 -14.85
C ASP A 23 -13.95 -18.32 -13.38
N TYR A 24 -14.40 -17.10 -13.10
CA TYR A 24 -14.87 -16.71 -11.76
C TYR A 24 -16.02 -17.60 -11.29
N LEU A 25 -17.03 -17.82 -12.13
CA LEU A 25 -18.17 -18.67 -11.79
C LEU A 25 -17.77 -20.13 -11.54
N ARG A 26 -16.92 -20.70 -12.42
CA ARG A 26 -16.40 -22.06 -12.24
C ARG A 26 -15.61 -22.21 -10.95
N HIS A 27 -14.80 -21.20 -10.62
CA HIS A 27 -14.04 -21.20 -9.39
C HIS A 27 -14.95 -21.25 -8.16
N ALA A 28 -15.95 -20.35 -8.09
CA ALA A 28 -16.91 -20.32 -6.98
C ALA A 28 -17.71 -21.61 -6.86
N GLN A 29 -18.19 -22.16 -7.98
CA GLN A 29 -18.91 -23.45 -8.00
C GLN A 29 -18.04 -24.59 -7.46
N LYS A 30 -16.79 -24.68 -7.93
CA LYS A 30 -15.85 -25.72 -7.50
C LYS A 30 -15.54 -25.64 -6.00
N LYS A 31 -15.40 -24.43 -5.48
CA LYS A 31 -15.06 -24.18 -4.07
C LYS A 31 -16.25 -24.37 -3.13
N SER A 32 -17.44 -23.89 -3.51
CA SER A 32 -18.63 -23.91 -2.64
C SER A 32 -19.57 -25.08 -2.86
N GLY A 33 -19.47 -25.78 -3.98
CA GLY A 33 -20.45 -26.81 -4.40
C GLY A 33 -21.83 -26.27 -4.82
N ARG A 34 -22.01 -24.94 -4.85
CA ARG A 34 -23.29 -24.26 -5.09
C ARG A 34 -23.61 -24.12 -6.58
N GLY A 35 -24.88 -24.11 -6.90
CA GLY A 35 -25.35 -23.97 -8.27
C GLY A 35 -25.20 -22.54 -8.83
N PRO A 36 -25.05 -22.37 -10.16
CA PRO A 36 -24.83 -21.05 -10.77
C PRO A 36 -26.00 -20.07 -10.52
N MET A 37 -27.22 -20.54 -10.49
CA MET A 37 -28.41 -19.72 -10.23
C MET A 37 -28.46 -19.21 -8.79
N GLU A 38 -27.98 -19.99 -7.84
CA GLU A 38 -27.88 -19.64 -6.44
C GLU A 38 -26.81 -18.55 -6.23
N LEU A 39 -25.61 -18.75 -6.79
CA LEU A 39 -24.53 -17.77 -6.78
C LEU A 39 -24.96 -16.45 -7.43
N ALA A 40 -25.66 -16.52 -8.58
CA ALA A 40 -26.16 -15.33 -9.26
C ALA A 40 -27.18 -14.55 -8.42
N ARG A 41 -28.13 -15.26 -7.77
CA ARG A 41 -29.14 -14.61 -6.90
C ARG A 41 -28.48 -13.90 -5.72
N GLU A 42 -27.51 -14.52 -5.07
CA GLU A 42 -26.75 -13.93 -3.96
C GLU A 42 -25.94 -12.73 -4.43
N PHE A 43 -25.19 -12.88 -5.52
CA PHE A 43 -24.46 -11.78 -6.11
C PHE A 43 -25.37 -10.57 -6.39
N PHE A 44 -26.50 -10.75 -7.06
CA PHE A 44 -27.41 -9.64 -7.37
C PHE A 44 -27.98 -8.98 -6.11
N ARG A 45 -28.19 -9.72 -5.04
CA ARG A 45 -28.57 -9.17 -3.73
C ARG A 45 -27.48 -8.24 -3.20
N LEU A 46 -26.22 -8.69 -3.21
CA LEU A 46 -25.06 -7.92 -2.72
C LEU A 46 -24.72 -6.74 -3.63
N HIS A 47 -24.79 -6.93 -4.94
CA HIS A 47 -24.57 -5.87 -5.92
C HIS A 47 -25.58 -4.72 -5.80
N ARG A 48 -26.84 -5.02 -5.47
CA ARG A 48 -27.88 -3.99 -5.21
C ARG A 48 -27.81 -3.44 -3.79
N GLY A 49 -27.15 -4.13 -2.88
CA GLY A 49 -26.94 -3.71 -1.49
C GLY A 49 -26.00 -2.52 -1.37
N PRO A 50 -25.73 -2.07 -0.12
CA PRO A 50 -24.84 -0.93 0.14
C PRO A 50 -23.41 -1.13 -0.37
N GLY A 51 -22.90 -2.35 -0.29
CA GLY A 51 -21.52 -2.69 -0.67
C GLY A 51 -21.25 -2.67 -2.17
N LYS A 52 -22.28 -2.78 -3.03
CA LYS A 52 -22.17 -2.65 -4.51
C LYS A 52 -21.14 -3.57 -5.14
N LEU A 53 -20.91 -4.78 -4.59
CA LEU A 53 -19.86 -5.69 -5.08
C LEU A 53 -19.97 -5.94 -6.58
N THR A 54 -18.83 -5.98 -7.25
CA THR A 54 -18.67 -6.46 -8.62
C THR A 54 -18.52 -7.99 -8.64
N TRP A 55 -18.68 -8.64 -9.81
CA TRP A 55 -18.45 -10.08 -9.92
C TRP A 55 -17.04 -10.52 -9.53
N PRO A 56 -15.97 -9.85 -10.01
CA PRO A 56 -14.61 -10.18 -9.57
C PRO A 56 -14.46 -10.09 -8.04
N GLU A 57 -14.94 -9.02 -7.41
CA GLU A 57 -14.83 -8.81 -5.97
C GLU A 57 -15.61 -9.87 -5.16
N TYR A 58 -16.84 -10.20 -5.58
CA TYR A 58 -17.63 -11.24 -4.95
C TYR A 58 -16.88 -12.57 -4.89
N ILE A 59 -16.15 -12.90 -5.96
CA ILE A 59 -15.38 -14.14 -6.06
C ILE A 59 -14.02 -14.01 -5.36
N GLN A 60 -13.28 -12.94 -5.64
CA GLN A 60 -11.93 -12.74 -5.08
C GLN A 60 -11.92 -12.59 -3.56
N TYR A 61 -12.95 -11.97 -2.98
CA TYR A 61 -13.09 -11.89 -1.51
C TYR A 61 -13.65 -13.19 -0.90
N GLY A 62 -14.07 -14.15 -1.72
CA GLY A 62 -14.64 -15.42 -1.26
C GLY A 62 -16.02 -15.29 -0.63
N VAL A 63 -16.75 -14.20 -0.92
CA VAL A 63 -18.06 -13.90 -0.29
C VAL A 63 -19.12 -14.95 -0.56
N TYR A 64 -18.95 -15.73 -1.62
CA TYR A 64 -19.81 -16.86 -1.99
C TYR A 64 -19.77 -18.04 -1.00
N ASP A 65 -18.80 -18.09 -0.10
CA ASP A 65 -18.64 -19.19 0.86
C ASP A 65 -19.56 -18.99 2.07
N THR A 66 -20.76 -19.58 1.99
CA THR A 66 -21.76 -19.50 3.07
C THR A 66 -21.42 -20.35 4.30
N ASN A 67 -20.39 -21.20 4.25
CA ASN A 67 -19.85 -21.86 5.44
C ASN A 67 -18.99 -20.91 6.28
N ARG A 68 -18.42 -19.91 5.62
CA ARG A 68 -17.56 -18.89 6.25
C ARG A 68 -18.33 -17.62 6.64
N TYR A 69 -19.29 -17.22 5.82
CA TYR A 69 -19.95 -15.92 5.98
C TYR A 69 -21.46 -16.07 6.16
N SER A 70 -21.99 -15.47 7.21
CA SER A 70 -23.42 -15.22 7.35
C SER A 70 -23.90 -14.17 6.33
N PRO A 71 -25.21 -14.04 6.06
CA PRO A 71 -25.73 -12.96 5.22
C PRO A 71 -25.36 -11.54 5.73
N GLU A 72 -25.18 -11.38 7.05
CA GLU A 72 -24.72 -10.15 7.71
C GLU A 72 -23.28 -9.85 7.35
N ASP A 73 -22.38 -10.84 7.52
CA ASP A 73 -20.95 -10.69 7.15
C ASP A 73 -20.79 -10.36 5.67
N GLN A 74 -21.54 -11.05 4.79
CA GLN A 74 -21.54 -10.78 3.34
C GLN A 74 -21.93 -9.33 3.01
N SER A 75 -22.86 -8.74 3.78
CA SER A 75 -23.34 -7.36 3.56
C SER A 75 -22.33 -6.28 3.98
N GLN A 76 -21.28 -6.65 4.71
CA GLN A 76 -20.21 -5.76 5.12
C GLN A 76 -19.12 -5.59 4.04
N PHE A 77 -19.09 -6.48 3.03
CA PHE A 77 -18.12 -6.32 1.94
C PHE A 77 -18.47 -5.14 1.05
N LEU A 78 -17.46 -4.34 0.73
CA LEU A 78 -17.58 -3.08 0.02
C LEU A 78 -16.75 -3.13 -1.27
N THR A 79 -17.36 -2.70 -2.39
CA THR A 79 -16.64 -2.59 -3.66
C THR A 79 -15.57 -1.51 -3.61
N ASN A 80 -14.40 -1.78 -4.19
CA ASN A 80 -13.32 -0.79 -4.31
C ASN A 80 -13.68 0.37 -5.27
N THR A 81 -14.70 0.19 -6.13
CA THR A 81 -15.20 1.28 -7.01
C THR A 81 -15.77 2.46 -6.23
N LEU A 82 -16.19 2.25 -4.97
CA LEU A 82 -16.65 3.31 -4.08
C LEU A 82 -15.53 4.03 -3.32
N HIS A 83 -14.28 3.63 -3.47
CA HIS A 83 -13.14 4.26 -2.79
C HIS A 83 -13.11 5.77 -3.00
N TRP A 84 -12.96 6.24 -4.24
CA TRP A 84 -12.91 7.67 -4.53
C TRP A 84 -14.23 8.41 -4.23
N PRO A 85 -15.43 7.90 -4.59
CA PRO A 85 -16.68 8.52 -4.18
C PRO A 85 -16.83 8.75 -2.67
N ILE A 86 -16.37 7.80 -1.84
CA ILE A 86 -16.40 7.94 -0.38
C ILE A 86 -15.29 8.90 0.09
N THR A 87 -14.08 8.75 -0.42
CA THR A 87 -12.94 9.60 -0.06
C THR A 87 -13.24 11.09 -0.32
N HIS A 88 -13.83 11.42 -1.49
CA HIS A 88 -14.19 12.80 -1.85
C HIS A 88 -15.24 13.41 -0.91
N VAL A 89 -16.07 12.59 -0.29
CA VAL A 89 -17.07 13.08 0.69
C VAL A 89 -16.47 13.20 2.08
N CYS A 90 -15.57 12.29 2.42
CA CYS A 90 -14.94 12.26 3.76
C CYS A 90 -13.81 13.28 3.91
N CYS A 91 -13.11 13.61 2.82
CA CYS A 91 -11.91 14.44 2.84
C CYS A 91 -12.15 15.78 2.14
N ASP A 92 -11.55 16.83 2.68
CA ASP A 92 -11.39 18.07 1.93
C ASP A 92 -10.27 17.89 0.90
N MET A 93 -10.66 17.74 -0.37
CA MET A 93 -9.73 17.44 -1.46
C MET A 93 -8.73 18.56 -1.76
N THR A 94 -8.94 19.77 -1.23
CA THR A 94 -7.91 20.82 -1.29
C THR A 94 -6.67 20.48 -0.46
N TRP A 95 -6.82 19.57 0.52
CA TRP A 95 -5.73 19.07 1.36
C TRP A 95 -5.02 17.82 0.79
N GLN A 96 -5.53 17.23 -0.28
CA GLN A 96 -4.96 16.00 -0.87
C GLN A 96 -3.45 16.13 -1.13
N SER A 97 -2.99 17.25 -1.65
CA SER A 97 -1.57 17.47 -1.91
C SER A 97 -0.68 17.45 -0.66
N THR A 98 -1.24 17.67 0.54
CA THR A 98 -0.45 17.66 1.79
C THR A 98 -0.04 16.25 2.20
N THR A 99 -0.72 15.23 1.73
CA THR A 99 -0.40 13.81 1.98
C THR A 99 0.23 13.13 0.76
N GLU A 100 -0.25 13.43 -0.46
CA GLU A 100 0.20 12.77 -1.68
C GLU A 100 1.50 13.33 -2.26
N ASP A 101 1.83 14.60 -2.03
CA ASP A 101 3.18 15.12 -2.29
C ASP A 101 4.10 14.69 -1.15
N LYS A 102 4.84 13.58 -1.37
CA LYS A 102 5.62 12.92 -0.34
C LYS A 102 6.72 13.80 0.26
N TRP A 103 7.29 14.72 -0.53
CA TRP A 103 8.24 15.69 -0.01
C TRP A 103 7.56 16.66 0.96
N LEU A 104 6.43 17.24 0.58
CA LEU A 104 5.67 18.15 1.42
C LEU A 104 5.17 17.46 2.69
N CYS A 105 4.59 16.27 2.54
CA CYS A 105 4.11 15.45 3.66
C CYS A 105 5.23 15.15 4.67
N SER A 106 6.39 14.70 4.19
CA SER A 106 7.53 14.38 5.06
C SER A 106 8.05 15.61 5.82
N HIS A 107 8.04 16.80 5.21
CA HIS A 107 8.44 18.04 5.88
C HIS A 107 7.45 18.46 6.98
N ILE A 108 6.13 18.34 6.72
CA ILE A 108 5.11 18.61 7.75
C ILE A 108 5.28 17.64 8.92
N LEU A 109 5.44 16.35 8.64
CA LEU A 109 5.60 15.31 9.66
C LEU A 109 6.88 15.48 10.47
N ALA A 110 8.00 15.74 9.83
CA ALA A 110 9.28 15.96 10.52
C ALA A 110 9.24 17.18 11.47
N ARG A 111 8.54 18.25 11.10
CA ARG A 111 8.30 19.41 11.96
C ARG A 111 7.34 19.11 13.11
N SER A 112 6.57 18.04 13.02
CA SER A 112 5.68 17.52 14.08
C SER A 112 6.33 16.39 14.88
N GLU A 113 7.67 16.24 14.80
CA GLU A 113 8.46 15.21 15.50
C GLU A 113 8.09 13.77 15.13
N ILE A 114 7.43 13.57 14.00
CA ILE A 114 7.13 12.24 13.47
C ILE A 114 8.30 11.75 12.64
N ARG A 115 8.79 10.57 12.97
CA ARG A 115 9.88 9.94 12.23
C ARG A 115 9.43 9.51 10.85
N VAL A 116 10.09 10.06 9.82
CA VAL A 116 9.93 9.75 8.39
C VAL A 116 11.28 9.36 7.79
N PRO A 117 11.33 8.67 6.63
CA PRO A 117 12.59 8.43 5.93
C PRO A 117 13.29 9.75 5.58
N GLN A 118 14.59 9.83 5.81
CA GLN A 118 15.36 11.01 5.50
C GLN A 118 15.46 11.18 3.98
N THR A 119 14.87 12.24 3.43
CA THR A 119 15.04 12.65 2.03
C THR A 119 16.36 13.40 1.91
N LEU A 120 17.32 12.84 1.16
CA LEU A 120 18.63 13.41 0.96
C LEU A 120 18.68 14.33 -0.25
N ALA A 121 17.92 13.98 -1.32
CA ALA A 121 17.81 14.80 -2.51
C ALA A 121 16.46 14.59 -3.23
N VAL A 122 16.15 15.50 -4.12
CA VAL A 122 15.03 15.39 -5.07
C VAL A 122 15.57 15.54 -6.48
N ILE A 123 15.28 14.57 -7.34
CA ILE A 123 15.49 14.71 -8.79
C ILE A 123 14.24 15.39 -9.36
N ASP A 124 14.40 16.61 -9.88
CA ASP A 124 13.31 17.34 -10.53
C ASP A 124 13.86 18.33 -11.55
N LYS A 125 13.47 18.15 -12.81
CA LYS A 125 13.86 19.03 -13.93
C LYS A 125 13.02 20.32 -14.04
N ALA A 126 11.93 20.43 -13.22
CA ALA A 126 11.06 21.62 -13.21
C ALA A 126 11.63 22.75 -12.32
N GLU A 127 11.01 23.93 -12.41
CA GLU A 127 11.41 25.13 -11.64
C GLU A 127 11.07 25.08 -10.13
N ARG A 128 10.39 24.01 -9.65
CA ARG A 128 10.05 23.85 -8.23
C ARG A 128 11.30 23.86 -7.35
N THR A 129 11.25 24.60 -6.26
CA THR A 129 12.28 24.61 -5.22
C THR A 129 11.91 23.67 -4.08
N TYR A 130 12.94 23.11 -3.43
CA TYR A 130 12.81 22.17 -2.31
C TYR A 130 13.65 22.69 -1.13
N PRO A 131 13.11 23.57 -0.28
CA PRO A 131 13.84 24.11 0.86
C PRO A 131 14.48 23.01 1.72
N GLU A 132 15.70 23.23 2.17
CA GLU A 132 16.47 22.29 3.01
C GLU A 132 16.73 20.90 2.35
N THR A 133 16.47 20.75 1.04
CA THR A 133 16.66 19.49 0.32
C THR A 133 17.48 19.72 -0.94
N HIS A 134 18.51 18.90 -1.15
CA HIS A 134 19.35 19.00 -2.34
C HIS A 134 18.53 18.71 -3.61
N LYS A 135 18.57 19.62 -4.61
CA LYS A 135 17.89 19.43 -5.88
C LYS A 135 18.86 18.97 -6.96
N ILE A 136 18.50 17.90 -7.65
CA ILE A 136 19.21 17.32 -8.78
C ILE A 136 18.39 17.56 -10.04
N TRP A 137 18.94 18.24 -11.06
CA TRP A 137 18.24 18.52 -12.32
C TRP A 137 19.07 18.19 -13.57
N THR A 138 20.38 17.86 -13.40
CA THR A 138 21.25 17.41 -14.49
C THR A 138 21.92 16.08 -14.16
N VAL A 139 22.49 15.45 -15.18
CA VAL A 139 23.27 14.21 -15.07
C VAL A 139 24.49 14.41 -14.17
N GLU A 140 25.18 15.54 -14.32
CA GLU A 140 26.36 15.89 -13.53
C GLU A 140 25.98 16.00 -12.03
N HIS A 141 24.89 16.69 -11.73
CA HIS A 141 24.41 16.81 -10.34
C HIS A 141 24.09 15.46 -9.73
N LEU A 142 23.48 14.55 -10.52
CA LEU A 142 23.20 13.20 -10.05
C LEU A 142 24.48 12.43 -9.76
N ARG A 143 25.43 12.44 -10.71
CA ARG A 143 26.71 11.75 -10.56
C ARG A 143 27.46 12.27 -9.32
N ASP A 144 27.63 13.58 -9.20
CA ASP A 144 28.34 14.20 -8.10
C ASP A 144 27.69 13.87 -6.74
N PHE A 145 26.35 13.80 -6.70
CA PHE A 145 25.61 13.43 -5.51
C PHE A 145 25.82 11.98 -5.11
N VAL A 146 25.62 11.02 -6.04
CA VAL A 146 25.68 9.58 -5.69
C VAL A 146 27.11 9.05 -5.53
N THR A 147 28.11 9.76 -6.07
CA THR A 147 29.53 9.42 -5.85
C THR A 147 30.13 10.09 -4.62
N SER A 148 29.39 11.00 -3.96
CA SER A 148 29.83 11.58 -2.70
C SER A 148 29.79 10.55 -1.57
N GLN A 149 30.64 10.74 -0.54
CA GLN A 149 30.72 9.80 0.60
C GLN A 149 29.40 9.74 1.37
N ASP A 150 29.06 8.54 1.85
CA ASP A 150 27.92 8.25 2.73
C ASP A 150 26.51 8.47 2.13
N THR A 151 26.38 8.59 0.81
CA THR A 151 25.05 8.70 0.19
C THR A 151 24.39 7.35 -0.08
N LEU A 152 25.13 6.32 -0.42
CA LEU A 152 24.62 5.00 -0.80
C LEU A 152 24.55 4.02 0.39
N PRO A 153 23.62 3.05 0.38
CA PRO A 153 22.56 2.84 -0.60
C PRO A 153 21.40 3.83 -0.47
N LEU A 154 20.69 4.09 -1.60
CA LEU A 154 19.57 5.02 -1.67
C LEU A 154 18.31 4.34 -2.18
N PHE A 155 17.17 4.67 -1.57
CA PHE A 155 15.86 4.32 -2.08
C PHE A 155 15.25 5.49 -2.84
N GLY A 156 14.91 5.26 -4.12
CA GLY A 156 14.26 6.23 -4.98
C GLY A 156 12.77 5.92 -5.14
N LYS A 157 11.92 6.94 -5.03
CA LYS A 157 10.47 6.82 -5.31
C LYS A 157 9.91 8.09 -5.92
N GLU A 158 8.89 7.95 -6.75
CA GLU A 158 8.16 9.10 -7.29
C GLU A 158 7.57 9.95 -6.17
N ASN A 159 7.69 11.28 -6.30
CA ASN A 159 7.14 12.20 -5.31
C ASN A 159 5.61 12.07 -5.18
N ARG A 160 4.90 11.79 -6.29
CA ARG A 160 3.45 11.63 -6.34
C ARG A 160 3.03 10.27 -6.93
N GLY A 161 3.90 9.27 -6.85
CA GLY A 161 3.64 7.91 -7.32
C GLY A 161 2.69 7.13 -6.41
N ILE A 162 2.02 6.14 -6.97
CA ILE A 162 1.11 5.21 -6.29
C ILE A 162 1.63 3.77 -6.47
N CYS A 163 1.23 2.86 -5.58
CA CYS A 163 1.53 1.41 -5.67
C CYS A 163 3.01 1.07 -5.81
N SER A 164 3.92 1.93 -5.35
CA SER A 164 5.39 1.77 -5.49
C SER A 164 5.86 1.62 -6.94
N PHE A 165 5.09 2.09 -7.94
CA PHE A 165 5.55 2.15 -9.32
C PHE A 165 6.75 3.09 -9.43
N GLY A 166 7.72 2.71 -10.27
CA GLY A 166 8.94 3.48 -10.46
C GLY A 166 9.91 3.48 -9.26
N ALA A 167 9.60 2.78 -8.15
CA ALA A 167 10.54 2.67 -7.04
C ALA A 167 11.80 1.89 -7.43
N PHE A 168 12.95 2.34 -6.98
CA PHE A 168 14.25 1.73 -7.25
C PHE A 168 15.18 1.80 -6.04
N LEU A 169 16.19 0.92 -6.03
CA LEU A 169 17.27 0.91 -5.06
C LEU A 169 18.60 1.09 -5.75
N VAL A 170 19.29 2.20 -5.47
CA VAL A 170 20.68 2.43 -5.89
C VAL A 170 21.58 1.75 -4.87
N GLN A 171 22.33 0.75 -5.30
CA GLN A 171 23.25 -0.02 -4.45
C GLN A 171 24.66 0.56 -4.47
N GLU A 172 25.15 0.87 -5.68
CA GLU A 172 26.49 1.38 -5.94
C GLU A 172 26.47 2.44 -7.04
N ALA A 173 27.51 3.27 -7.09
CA ALA A 173 27.73 4.23 -8.16
C ALA A 173 29.23 4.41 -8.42
N ASN A 174 29.57 4.76 -9.65
CA ASN A 174 30.92 5.16 -10.06
C ASN A 174 30.84 6.33 -11.04
N GLU A 175 31.97 6.80 -11.56
CA GLU A 175 32.03 7.95 -12.48
C GLU A 175 31.19 7.80 -13.77
N LYS A 176 30.79 6.58 -14.17
CA LYS A 176 30.10 6.31 -15.43
C LYS A 176 28.65 5.88 -15.27
N ALA A 177 28.32 5.17 -14.19
CA ALA A 177 27.06 4.47 -14.06
C ALA A 177 26.64 4.28 -12.61
N ILE A 178 25.36 3.97 -12.42
CA ILE A 178 24.75 3.55 -11.14
C ILE A 178 24.30 2.09 -11.23
N LEU A 179 24.41 1.37 -10.13
CA LEU A 179 23.92 -0.01 -10.00
C LEU A 179 22.53 0.00 -9.34
N LEU A 180 21.52 -0.40 -10.10
CA LEU A 180 20.16 -0.55 -9.56
C LEU A 180 19.84 -2.02 -9.28
N LYS A 181 19.28 -2.29 -8.11
CA LYS A 181 18.82 -3.64 -7.75
C LYS A 181 17.79 -4.12 -8.80
N GLY A 182 18.04 -5.28 -9.39
CA GLY A 182 17.16 -5.91 -10.40
C GLY A 182 17.31 -5.37 -11.82
N HIS A 183 18.08 -4.28 -12.04
CA HIS A 183 18.28 -3.67 -13.39
C HIS A 183 19.75 -3.68 -13.84
N GLY A 184 20.70 -3.92 -12.92
CA GLY A 184 22.13 -3.86 -13.22
C GLY A 184 22.68 -2.44 -13.34
N TRP A 185 23.85 -2.31 -13.97
CA TRP A 185 24.50 -1.02 -14.21
C TRP A 185 23.82 -0.25 -15.32
N LEU A 186 23.43 1.02 -15.04
CA LEU A 186 22.85 1.95 -16.00
C LEU A 186 23.71 3.21 -16.08
N GLU A 187 24.01 3.69 -17.28
CA GLU A 187 24.62 5.00 -17.51
C GLU A 187 23.71 6.11 -17.02
N TYR A 188 24.27 7.19 -16.51
CA TYR A 188 23.51 8.30 -15.90
C TYR A 188 22.50 8.94 -16.86
N ASP A 189 22.86 9.13 -18.14
CA ASP A 189 21.94 9.67 -19.15
C ASP A 189 20.74 8.75 -19.35
N THR A 190 20.99 7.44 -19.49
CA THR A 190 19.93 6.43 -19.61
C THR A 190 19.00 6.44 -18.40
N PHE A 191 19.57 6.51 -17.18
CA PHE A 191 18.77 6.57 -15.95
C PHE A 191 17.93 7.86 -15.90
N MET A 192 18.53 9.02 -16.18
CA MET A 192 17.81 10.31 -16.10
C MET A 192 16.74 10.47 -17.17
N ASP A 193 16.94 9.92 -18.38
CA ASP A 193 16.00 10.10 -19.49
C ASP A 193 14.95 9.00 -19.60
N GLN A 194 15.34 7.74 -19.38
CA GLN A 194 14.43 6.61 -19.54
C GLN A 194 13.76 6.17 -18.25
N PHE A 195 14.46 6.25 -17.11
CA PHE A 195 13.93 5.80 -15.83
C PHE A 195 13.20 6.92 -15.09
N VAL A 196 13.84 8.07 -14.91
CA VAL A 196 13.27 9.23 -14.23
C VAL A 196 12.34 10.02 -15.17
N GLY A 197 12.79 10.33 -16.38
CA GLY A 197 12.03 11.13 -17.34
C GLY A 197 11.77 12.55 -16.84
N THR A 198 10.49 12.92 -16.75
CA THR A 198 10.03 14.23 -16.24
C THR A 198 9.35 14.15 -14.88
N THR A 199 9.31 12.98 -14.26
CA THR A 199 8.66 12.77 -12.97
C THR A 199 9.61 13.15 -11.83
N PRO A 200 9.18 13.96 -10.84
CA PRO A 200 10.00 14.23 -9.66
C PRO A 200 10.17 12.98 -8.79
N TYR A 201 11.42 12.70 -8.38
CA TYR A 201 11.77 11.56 -7.53
C TYR A 201 12.42 12.03 -6.22
N LEU A 202 12.04 11.38 -5.12
CA LEU A 202 12.74 11.49 -3.85
C LEU A 202 13.86 10.45 -3.79
N LEU A 203 15.06 10.87 -3.40
CA LEU A 203 16.16 9.99 -3.03
C LEU A 203 16.26 9.99 -1.51
N GLN A 204 15.96 8.86 -0.91
CA GLN A 204 15.87 8.72 0.54
C GLN A 204 16.94 7.76 1.06
N ARG A 205 17.41 7.99 2.29
CA ARG A 205 18.24 7.01 3.00
C ARG A 205 17.45 5.71 3.13
N LEU A 206 18.12 4.60 2.85
CA LEU A 206 17.50 3.29 2.95
C LEU A 206 17.14 2.98 4.41
N GLU A 207 15.86 2.75 4.69
CA GLU A 207 15.40 2.20 5.97
C GLU A 207 15.53 0.67 5.94
N THR A 208 15.85 0.08 7.07
CA THR A 208 16.01 -1.38 7.21
C THR A 208 15.03 -1.94 8.23
N ASN A 209 14.59 -3.15 8.00
CA ASN A 209 13.65 -3.84 8.87
C ASN A 209 14.15 -4.01 10.30
N HIS A 210 13.23 -4.08 11.26
CA HIS A 210 13.48 -4.75 12.52
C HIS A 210 13.85 -6.22 12.27
N SER A 211 14.76 -6.77 13.07
CA SER A 211 15.27 -8.16 12.92
C SER A 211 14.17 -9.23 12.85
N PHE A 212 13.00 -8.96 13.43
CA PHE A 212 11.83 -9.82 13.33
C PHE A 212 11.44 -10.11 11.88
N PHE A 213 11.52 -9.14 10.97
CA PHE A 213 11.10 -9.30 9.59
C PHE A 213 12.17 -9.92 8.69
N ASN A 214 13.45 -9.90 9.11
CA ASN A 214 14.56 -10.44 8.30
C ASN A 214 14.44 -11.95 8.06
N ARG A 215 13.67 -12.66 8.88
CA ARG A 215 13.38 -14.09 8.68
C ARG A 215 12.40 -14.33 7.52
N TYR A 216 11.66 -13.31 7.10
CA TYR A 216 10.67 -13.41 6.02
C TYR A 216 11.14 -12.76 4.72
N THR A 217 11.75 -11.58 4.81
CA THR A 217 12.02 -10.74 3.63
C THR A 217 13.26 -9.87 3.80
N ASP A 218 13.93 -9.59 2.68
CA ASP A 218 15.00 -8.60 2.58
C ASP A 218 14.47 -7.20 2.23
N GLY A 219 13.23 -7.12 1.70
CA GLY A 219 12.56 -5.87 1.41
C GLY A 219 11.94 -5.22 2.65
N LEU A 220 11.73 -3.92 2.62
CA LEU A 220 11.12 -3.21 3.75
C LEU A 220 9.65 -3.63 3.91
N ALA A 221 9.32 -4.25 5.04
CA ALA A 221 7.95 -4.57 5.42
C ALA A 221 7.26 -3.34 6.02
N THR A 222 5.99 -3.14 5.71
CA THR A 222 5.20 -2.04 6.28
C THR A 222 3.85 -2.52 6.81
N VAL A 223 3.33 -1.80 7.79
CA VAL A 223 1.96 -1.96 8.27
C VAL A 223 1.11 -0.87 7.65
N ARG A 224 0.10 -1.25 6.84
CA ARG A 224 -0.97 -0.35 6.42
C ARG A 224 -1.98 -0.21 7.53
N VAL A 225 -2.09 0.99 8.10
CA VAL A 225 -3.08 1.33 9.12
C VAL A 225 -4.19 2.14 8.48
N CYS A 226 -5.42 1.61 8.48
CA CYS A 226 -6.61 2.34 8.03
C CYS A 226 -7.09 3.25 9.16
N VAL A 227 -7.26 4.53 8.89
CA VAL A 227 -7.55 5.54 9.90
C VAL A 227 -8.82 6.33 9.55
N LEU A 228 -9.72 6.41 10.51
CA LEU A 228 -10.93 7.24 10.49
C LEU A 228 -10.77 8.37 11.51
N ASN A 229 -10.51 9.58 11.01
CA ASN A 229 -10.27 10.75 11.85
C ASN A 229 -11.55 11.56 12.00
N SER A 230 -12.09 11.60 13.23
CA SER A 230 -13.34 12.28 13.55
C SER A 230 -13.15 13.29 14.69
N LYS A 231 -14.20 14.07 14.98
CA LYS A 231 -14.23 14.97 16.12
C LYS A 231 -14.16 14.24 17.48
N ASP A 232 -14.60 12.98 17.49
CA ASP A 232 -14.63 12.13 18.68
C ASP A 232 -13.33 11.33 18.87
N GLY A 233 -12.33 11.60 18.03
CA GLY A 233 -11.03 10.96 18.06
C GLY A 233 -10.72 10.11 16.83
N VAL A 234 -9.59 9.43 16.90
CA VAL A 234 -9.03 8.57 15.84
C VAL A 234 -9.46 7.13 16.08
N LYS A 235 -10.11 6.54 15.07
CA LYS A 235 -10.48 5.11 15.04
C LYS A 235 -9.65 4.39 13.99
N ILE A 236 -9.26 3.16 14.29
CA ILE A 236 -8.44 2.30 13.42
C ILE A 236 -9.21 0.99 13.22
N PRO A 237 -9.95 0.84 12.11
CA PRO A 237 -10.72 -0.38 11.85
C PRO A 237 -9.87 -1.55 11.36
N PHE A 238 -8.75 -1.31 10.69
CA PHE A 238 -7.88 -2.34 10.12
C PHE A 238 -6.41 -1.95 10.20
N ALA A 239 -5.57 -2.96 10.42
CA ALA A 239 -4.13 -2.88 10.28
C ALA A 239 -3.62 -4.13 9.54
N ILE A 240 -2.90 -3.92 8.44
CA ILE A 240 -2.46 -4.98 7.53
C ILE A 240 -0.94 -4.91 7.39
N LEU A 241 -0.25 -5.96 7.82
CA LEU A 241 1.19 -6.11 7.55
C LEU A 241 1.36 -6.54 6.09
N LYS A 242 2.19 -5.80 5.35
CA LYS A 242 2.58 -6.10 3.98
C LYS A 242 4.02 -6.64 4.00
N LEU A 243 4.19 -7.87 3.57
CA LEU A 243 5.48 -8.53 3.47
C LEU A 243 5.84 -8.68 2.00
N PRO A 244 6.88 -8.00 1.49
CA PRO A 244 7.37 -8.23 0.14
C PRO A 244 8.02 -9.62 0.06
N SER A 245 7.87 -10.30 -1.09
CA SER A 245 8.70 -11.48 -1.38
C SER A 245 10.16 -11.07 -1.50
N ARG A 246 11.10 -12.02 -1.37
CA ARG A 246 12.55 -11.73 -1.40
C ARG A 246 13.01 -11.03 -2.67
N ASP A 247 12.34 -11.27 -3.80
CA ASP A 247 12.70 -10.70 -5.10
C ASP A 247 12.14 -9.29 -5.30
N ASN A 248 11.14 -8.88 -4.51
CA ASN A 248 10.48 -7.59 -4.67
C ASN A 248 11.21 -6.47 -3.91
N VAL A 249 11.37 -5.32 -4.57
CA VAL A 249 11.94 -4.11 -3.96
C VAL A 249 10.92 -3.39 -3.07
N ALA A 250 9.62 -3.69 -3.27
CA ALA A 250 8.53 -2.98 -2.61
C ALA A 250 7.40 -3.92 -2.16
N ASP A 251 6.66 -3.49 -1.15
CA ASP A 251 5.66 -4.24 -0.39
C ASP A 251 4.24 -4.22 -0.99
N SER A 252 4.06 -3.73 -2.21
CA SER A 252 2.74 -3.69 -2.84
C SER A 252 2.14 -5.10 -2.95
N PHE A 253 1.00 -5.34 -2.27
CA PHE A 253 0.29 -6.64 -2.27
C PHE A 253 -0.07 -7.15 -3.67
N TRP A 254 -0.14 -6.24 -4.64
CA TRP A 254 -0.48 -6.57 -6.02
C TRP A 254 0.67 -7.22 -6.81
N ARG A 255 1.88 -7.23 -6.27
CA ARG A 255 3.03 -7.92 -6.85
C ARG A 255 2.98 -9.40 -6.51
N PRO A 256 3.23 -10.31 -7.47
CA PRO A 256 3.26 -11.74 -7.21
C PRO A 256 4.20 -12.10 -6.06
N GLY A 257 3.78 -13.01 -5.20
CA GLY A 257 4.57 -13.49 -4.06
C GLY A 257 4.49 -12.62 -2.80
N ASN A 258 4.05 -11.36 -2.88
CA ASN A 258 3.88 -10.53 -1.69
C ASN A 258 2.70 -11.03 -0.84
N LEU A 259 2.84 -10.93 0.49
CA LEU A 259 1.82 -11.32 1.44
C LEU A 259 1.16 -10.09 2.08
N ALA A 260 -0.13 -10.22 2.37
CA ALA A 260 -0.88 -9.32 3.23
C ALA A 260 -1.40 -10.10 4.45
N CYS A 261 -1.04 -9.62 5.64
CA CYS A 261 -1.39 -10.26 6.89
C CYS A 261 -2.30 -9.36 7.71
N ASN A 262 -3.48 -9.85 8.10
CA ASN A 262 -4.35 -9.13 9.01
C ASN A 262 -3.81 -9.19 10.43
N LEU A 263 -3.79 -8.06 11.12
CA LEU A 263 -3.27 -7.94 12.47
C LEU A 263 -4.41 -7.73 13.47
N ASP A 264 -4.28 -8.35 14.64
CA ASP A 264 -5.09 -7.98 15.80
C ASP A 264 -4.74 -6.56 16.23
N LEU A 265 -5.75 -5.72 16.38
CA LEU A 265 -5.56 -4.28 16.66
C LEU A 265 -5.06 -4.00 18.09
N GLN A 266 -5.20 -4.94 19.02
CA GLN A 266 -4.76 -4.80 20.40
C GLN A 266 -3.37 -5.33 20.62
N SER A 267 -3.11 -6.55 20.13
CA SER A 267 -1.86 -7.26 20.39
C SER A 267 -0.81 -7.12 19.28
N GLY A 268 -1.23 -6.84 18.04
CA GLY A 268 -0.37 -6.92 16.87
C GLY A 268 -0.12 -8.36 16.39
N GLU A 269 -0.90 -9.32 16.87
CA GLU A 269 -0.82 -10.71 16.44
C GLU A 269 -1.24 -10.86 14.98
N ILE A 270 -0.50 -11.65 14.21
CA ILE A 270 -0.85 -12.00 12.83
C ILE A 270 -1.96 -13.05 12.86
N LEU A 271 -3.19 -12.63 12.53
CA LEU A 271 -4.37 -13.46 12.53
C LEU A 271 -4.53 -14.28 11.23
N THR A 272 -4.13 -13.68 10.11
CA THR A 272 -4.15 -14.32 8.79
C THR A 272 -2.96 -13.84 7.97
N ALA A 273 -2.46 -14.69 7.07
CA ALA A 273 -1.46 -14.29 6.07
C ALA A 273 -1.91 -14.82 4.71
N ARG A 274 -1.95 -13.97 3.70
CA ARG A 274 -2.51 -14.29 2.37
C ARG A 274 -1.65 -13.77 1.25
N SER A 275 -1.52 -14.58 0.20
CA SER A 275 -1.11 -14.14 -1.13
C SER A 275 -2.32 -14.01 -2.03
N LYS A 276 -2.24 -13.12 -3.04
CA LYS A 276 -3.27 -12.95 -4.05
C LYS A 276 -2.94 -13.80 -5.28
N ASP A 277 -3.93 -14.51 -5.78
CA ASP A 277 -3.93 -15.11 -7.11
C ASP A 277 -4.95 -14.40 -8.05
N LYS A 278 -5.10 -14.91 -9.28
CA LYS A 278 -6.02 -14.31 -10.27
C LYS A 278 -7.50 -14.41 -9.86
N LEU A 279 -7.87 -15.42 -9.09
CA LEU A 279 -9.26 -15.73 -8.76
C LEU A 279 -9.60 -15.54 -7.29
N GLY A 280 -8.62 -15.27 -6.45
CA GLY A 280 -8.86 -15.11 -5.02
C GLY A 280 -7.59 -14.91 -4.21
N THR A 281 -7.58 -15.50 -3.02
CA THR A 281 -6.44 -15.51 -2.12
C THR A 281 -6.11 -16.92 -1.66
N THR A 282 -4.85 -17.14 -1.31
CA THR A 282 -4.37 -18.37 -0.68
C THR A 282 -3.92 -18.05 0.73
N ASP A 283 -4.44 -18.79 1.71
CA ASP A 283 -4.05 -18.67 3.12
C ASP A 283 -2.72 -19.39 3.38
N HIS A 284 -1.85 -18.78 4.19
CA HIS A 284 -0.57 -19.31 4.59
C HIS A 284 -0.44 -19.30 6.12
N MET A 285 -0.11 -20.43 6.73
CA MET A 285 0.23 -20.51 8.15
C MET A 285 1.70 -20.17 8.39
N VAL A 286 2.54 -20.48 7.42
CA VAL A 286 3.99 -20.23 7.37
C VAL A 286 4.32 -19.41 6.13
N HIS A 287 5.46 -18.74 6.14
CA HIS A 287 5.93 -17.97 4.99
C HIS A 287 6.33 -18.91 3.84
N PRO A 288 5.79 -18.73 2.61
CA PRO A 288 5.97 -19.71 1.53
C PRO A 288 7.42 -19.89 1.04
N ASP A 289 8.28 -18.87 1.21
CA ASP A 289 9.68 -18.95 0.75
C ASP A 289 10.67 -19.38 1.85
N THR A 290 10.27 -19.27 3.13
CA THR A 290 11.20 -19.48 4.26
C THR A 290 10.75 -20.55 5.25
N ASP A 291 9.52 -21.03 5.15
CA ASP A 291 8.84 -21.93 6.08
C ASP A 291 8.73 -21.41 7.54
N GLU A 292 9.09 -20.13 7.77
CA GLU A 292 8.98 -19.49 9.08
C GLU A 292 7.51 -19.30 9.47
N PRO A 293 7.14 -19.52 10.76
CA PRO A 293 5.79 -19.27 11.24
C PRO A 293 5.35 -17.83 10.98
N LEU A 294 4.10 -17.64 10.57
CA LEU A 294 3.49 -16.33 10.38
C LEU A 294 2.30 -16.12 11.31
N VAL A 295 1.28 -16.95 11.17
CA VAL A 295 0.05 -16.82 11.96
C VAL A 295 0.34 -17.16 13.41
N GLY A 296 -0.11 -16.26 14.32
CA GLY A 296 0.18 -16.34 15.76
C GLY A 296 1.42 -15.55 16.20
N GLU A 297 2.26 -15.09 15.27
CA GLU A 297 3.40 -14.24 15.60
C GLU A 297 2.95 -12.81 15.91
N ILE A 298 3.66 -12.14 16.84
CA ILE A 298 3.33 -10.78 17.26
C ILE A 298 4.31 -9.79 16.64
N VAL A 299 3.78 -8.81 15.94
CA VAL A 299 4.56 -7.72 15.33
C VAL A 299 5.23 -6.88 16.43
N PRO A 300 6.55 -6.66 16.36
CA PRO A 300 7.26 -5.92 17.42
C PRO A 300 6.84 -4.45 17.47
N MET A 301 7.00 -3.84 18.66
CA MET A 301 6.72 -2.42 18.90
C MET A 301 5.28 -1.98 18.54
N TRP A 302 4.33 -2.90 18.63
CA TRP A 302 2.96 -2.67 18.18
C TRP A 302 2.31 -1.42 18.78
N ASP A 303 2.44 -1.23 20.07
CA ASP A 303 1.88 -0.03 20.74
C ASP A 303 2.42 1.26 20.15
N ARG A 304 3.71 1.30 19.78
CA ARG A 304 4.35 2.48 19.17
C ARG A 304 3.85 2.73 17.73
N VAL A 305 3.54 1.66 16.98
CA VAL A 305 2.93 1.76 15.64
C VAL A 305 1.55 2.39 15.75
N MET A 306 0.73 1.90 16.67
CA MET A 306 -0.63 2.41 16.90
C MET A 306 -0.63 3.83 17.46
N GLU A 307 0.31 4.16 18.33
CA GLU A 307 0.51 5.52 18.84
C GLU A 307 0.91 6.48 17.72
N MET A 308 1.86 6.10 16.87
CA MET A 308 2.25 6.90 15.70
C MET A 308 1.05 7.21 14.81
N ALA A 309 0.24 6.21 14.48
CA ALA A 309 -0.94 6.41 13.64
C ALA A 309 -1.95 7.38 14.29
N ARG A 310 -2.20 7.25 15.60
CA ARG A 310 -3.10 8.15 16.35
C ARG A 310 -2.57 9.57 16.44
N THR A 311 -1.26 9.73 16.61
CA THR A 311 -0.61 11.06 16.70
C THR A 311 -0.55 11.75 15.34
N CYS A 312 -0.32 11.01 14.25
CA CYS A 312 -0.24 11.57 12.90
C CYS A 312 -1.59 12.01 12.34
N ALA A 313 -2.64 11.26 12.60
CA ALA A 313 -3.93 11.48 11.96
C ALA A 313 -4.50 12.91 12.15
N PRO A 314 -4.45 13.53 13.32
CA PRO A 314 -4.96 14.88 13.53
C PRO A 314 -4.15 15.98 12.81
N ILE A 315 -2.87 15.74 12.46
CA ILE A 315 -2.05 16.70 11.70
C ILE A 315 -2.70 16.99 10.36
N PHE A 316 -3.32 15.98 9.75
CA PHE A 316 -4.05 16.07 8.49
C PHE A 316 -5.57 15.93 8.71
N GLN A 317 -6.13 16.72 9.65
CA GLN A 317 -7.51 16.59 10.10
C GLN A 317 -8.53 16.70 8.97
N SER A 318 -8.25 17.50 7.94
CA SER A 318 -9.14 17.66 6.77
C SER A 318 -9.15 16.43 5.85
N VAL A 319 -8.17 15.54 5.98
CA VAL A 319 -8.14 14.22 5.34
C VAL A 319 -8.70 13.21 6.34
N ARG A 320 -10.02 13.10 6.44
CA ARG A 320 -10.67 12.34 7.52
C ARG A 320 -10.60 10.83 7.36
N TYR A 321 -10.52 10.33 6.14
CA TYR A 321 -10.20 8.94 5.83
C TYR A 321 -8.77 8.85 5.29
N GLN A 322 -7.90 8.16 5.99
CA GLN A 322 -6.48 8.05 5.70
C GLN A 322 -6.03 6.59 5.70
N SER A 323 -4.98 6.28 4.94
CA SER A 323 -4.24 5.03 5.07
C SER A 323 -2.76 5.35 5.23
N MET A 324 -2.16 4.89 6.32
CA MET A 324 -0.76 5.13 6.66
C MET A 324 0.06 3.87 6.43
N ASP A 325 1.22 3.99 5.78
CA ASP A 325 2.19 2.91 5.67
C ASP A 325 3.33 3.17 6.66
N ILE A 326 3.46 2.33 7.67
CA ILE A 326 4.43 2.45 8.77
C ILE A 326 5.39 1.27 8.72
N ALA A 327 6.68 1.53 8.47
CA ALA A 327 7.74 0.54 8.60
C ALA A 327 8.17 0.41 10.07
N ILE A 328 8.61 -0.78 10.45
CA ILE A 328 9.15 -1.03 11.80
C ILE A 328 10.62 -1.38 11.68
N THR A 329 11.47 -0.49 12.17
CA THR A 329 12.93 -0.63 12.16
C THR A 329 13.48 -0.95 13.54
N GLN A 330 14.76 -1.28 13.66
CA GLN A 330 15.40 -1.48 14.97
C GLN A 330 15.28 -0.26 15.89
N ASN A 331 15.22 0.94 15.31
CA ASN A 331 15.15 2.20 16.06
C ASN A 331 13.70 2.67 16.31
N GLY A 332 12.71 1.89 15.91
CA GLY A 332 11.28 2.17 16.07
C GLY A 332 10.51 2.35 14.77
N PRO A 333 9.21 2.67 14.87
CA PRO A 333 8.37 2.92 13.70
C PRO A 333 8.84 4.12 12.87
N VAL A 334 8.65 4.05 11.56
CA VAL A 334 8.92 5.10 10.58
C VAL A 334 7.72 5.23 9.67
N LEU A 335 7.14 6.40 9.58
CA LEU A 335 6.00 6.66 8.69
C LEU A 335 6.51 6.86 7.26
N ILE A 336 6.19 5.92 6.38
CA ILE A 336 6.66 5.90 4.99
C ILE A 336 5.83 6.81 4.09
N GLU A 337 4.49 6.76 4.26
CA GLU A 337 3.56 7.62 3.53
C GLU A 337 2.18 7.66 4.19
N ILE A 338 1.43 8.72 3.90
CA ILE A 338 -0.01 8.84 4.18
C ILE A 338 -0.73 8.97 2.85
N ASN A 339 -1.74 8.14 2.65
CA ASN A 339 -2.62 8.21 1.49
C ASN A 339 -3.94 8.91 1.86
N THR A 340 -4.42 9.80 0.99
CA THR A 340 -5.76 10.34 1.07
C THR A 340 -6.77 9.24 0.75
N GLY A 341 -7.51 8.77 1.75
CA GLY A 341 -8.33 7.57 1.64
C GLY A 341 -7.53 6.28 1.73
N GLY A 342 -8.00 5.27 1.01
CA GLY A 342 -7.38 3.95 0.91
C GLY A 342 -8.32 2.95 0.27
N GLY A 343 -7.80 2.07 -0.61
CA GLY A 343 -8.60 1.02 -1.22
C GLY A 343 -9.20 0.09 -0.17
N PHE A 344 -10.42 -0.33 -0.39
CA PHE A 344 -11.13 -1.27 0.50
C PHE A 344 -10.74 -2.72 0.23
N ASP A 345 -10.12 -2.99 -0.90
CA ASP A 345 -9.74 -4.32 -1.36
C ASP A 345 -8.65 -4.96 -0.51
N LEU A 346 -7.57 -4.24 -0.21
CA LEU A 346 -6.46 -4.77 0.57
C LEU A 346 -6.88 -5.27 1.97
N PRO A 347 -7.57 -4.48 2.82
CA PRO A 347 -8.01 -4.97 4.12
C PRO A 347 -9.01 -6.14 4.01
N GLN A 348 -9.91 -6.13 3.04
CA GLN A 348 -10.87 -7.23 2.84
C GLN A 348 -10.21 -8.51 2.34
N LEU A 349 -9.27 -8.41 1.41
CA LEU A 349 -8.50 -9.57 0.94
C LEU A 349 -7.63 -10.15 2.04
N ALA A 350 -6.92 -9.29 2.79
CA ALA A 350 -6.02 -9.72 3.86
C ALA A 350 -6.79 -10.38 5.03
N SER A 351 -7.82 -9.72 5.53
CA SER A 351 -8.57 -10.23 6.71
C SER A 351 -9.60 -11.30 6.36
N GLY A 352 -10.18 -11.23 5.15
CA GLY A 352 -11.40 -11.97 4.82
C GLY A 352 -12.62 -11.46 5.57
N MET A 353 -12.63 -10.20 5.98
CA MET A 353 -13.77 -9.54 6.60
C MET A 353 -14.22 -8.36 5.74
N GLY A 354 -15.52 -8.06 5.75
CA GLY A 354 -16.04 -6.88 5.09
C GLY A 354 -15.52 -5.59 5.73
N PHE A 355 -15.23 -4.59 4.92
CA PHE A 355 -14.73 -3.28 5.41
C PHE A 355 -15.84 -2.46 6.07
N LEU A 356 -17.11 -2.64 5.66
CA LEU A 356 -18.25 -1.84 6.06
C LEU A 356 -18.86 -2.35 7.38
N THR A 357 -18.05 -2.37 8.45
CA THR A 357 -18.58 -2.58 9.81
C THR A 357 -19.53 -1.45 10.20
N ASP A 358 -20.33 -1.62 11.24
CA ASP A 358 -21.25 -0.57 11.71
C ASP A 358 -20.49 0.72 12.07
N GLU A 359 -19.34 0.61 12.71
CA GLU A 359 -18.48 1.76 13.03
C GLU A 359 -18.01 2.51 11.78
N VAL A 360 -17.54 1.80 10.76
CA VAL A 360 -17.08 2.38 9.50
C VAL A 360 -18.25 3.02 8.75
N ARG A 361 -19.40 2.34 8.71
CA ARG A 361 -20.63 2.84 8.09
C ARG A 361 -21.09 4.16 8.73
N ASP A 362 -21.13 4.19 10.04
CA ASP A 362 -21.54 5.38 10.80
C ASP A 362 -20.55 6.54 10.58
N PHE A 363 -19.26 6.26 10.53
CA PHE A 363 -18.27 7.26 10.20
C PHE A 363 -18.49 7.85 8.81
N PHE A 364 -18.65 7.03 7.77
CA PHE A 364 -18.87 7.52 6.40
C PHE A 364 -20.20 8.31 6.29
N ARG A 365 -21.25 7.88 6.99
CA ARG A 365 -22.53 8.62 7.07
C ARG A 365 -22.36 9.97 7.75
N THR A 366 -21.58 10.05 8.84
CA THR A 366 -21.25 11.28 9.54
C THR A 366 -20.45 12.24 8.68
N CYS A 367 -19.60 11.72 7.77
CA CYS A 367 -18.92 12.53 6.76
C CYS A 367 -19.86 13.07 5.67
N GLY A 368 -21.06 12.51 5.52
CA GLY A 368 -22.06 12.91 4.52
C GLY A 368 -22.35 11.85 3.44
N TYR A 369 -21.67 10.72 3.43
CA TYR A 369 -21.93 9.65 2.48
C TYR A 369 -23.09 8.77 2.97
N LYS A 370 -24.31 9.11 2.57
CA LYS A 370 -25.58 8.52 3.07
C LYS A 370 -26.04 7.26 2.35
N LYS A 371 -25.31 6.81 1.33
CA LYS A 371 -25.73 5.71 0.45
C LYS A 371 -25.33 4.30 0.95
N LEU A 372 -24.71 4.20 2.14
CA LEU A 372 -24.29 2.94 2.77
C LEU A 372 -25.31 2.40 3.74
#